data_e91484b07c3beff63d2c27924afc3d89
#
_entry.id   e91484b07c3beff63d2c27924afc3d89
#
_cell.length_a   1.000
_cell.length_b   1.000
_cell.length_c   1.000
_cell.angle_alpha   90.00
_cell.angle_beta   90.00
_cell.angle_gamma   90.00
#
_symmetry.space_group_name_H-M   'P 1'
#
loop_
_entity.id
_entity.type
_entity.pdbx_description
1 polymer ?
#
loop_
_entity_poly.entity_id
_entity_poly.type
_entity_poly.pdbx_seq_one_letter_code
_entity_poly.pdbx_strand_id
1 'polypeptide(L)'
;MKDISIVIPIHEYNSEVKKLLTRAIKSVPNDYFIFISTIGEIMDEFRWVLDLRDNIEITVSNDNNKSDFCTLVNNVVMRLGTKWFSILEYDDEYTSIWFENVEKEIEFKPDVSVFLPLEELIDFNTNKFIGYGNEAPWATSFSDEIGFIDNECLQQYFDFYLTGGVYNADDWRGQGSLKPSIKLTFWYEFLLRITKNGKKVYVVPKVGLNHYVDRENSLYDIYRKTVDEKESQWWFELAQKECFYLQDRNKVYEKGDGE
;
A
#
# COMPACT_ATOMS: atom_id res chain seq x y z
N MET A 1 17.54 5.12 -15.23
CA MET A 1 16.39 5.05 -14.32
C MET A 1 16.69 4.00 -13.25
N LYS A 2 16.20 4.22 -12.03
CA LYS A 2 16.36 3.29 -10.92
C LYS A 2 15.54 2.01 -11.13
N ASP A 3 15.88 0.95 -10.44
CA ASP A 3 15.18 -0.36 -10.52
C ASP A 3 13.96 -0.44 -9.57
N ILE A 4 13.40 0.72 -9.21
CA ILE A 4 12.16 0.86 -8.44
C ILE A 4 11.19 1.70 -9.25
N SER A 5 9.98 1.21 -9.51
CA SER A 5 8.87 1.97 -10.08
C SER A 5 7.88 2.39 -9.02
N ILE A 6 7.26 3.55 -9.18
CA ILE A 6 6.24 4.05 -8.26
C ILE A 6 4.87 3.83 -8.88
N VAL A 7 3.94 3.26 -8.12
CA VAL A 7 2.55 3.02 -8.54
C VAL A 7 1.64 3.92 -7.72
N ILE A 8 0.89 4.79 -8.40
CA ILE A 8 -0.09 5.68 -7.78
C ILE A 8 -1.49 5.26 -8.26
N PRO A 9 -2.26 4.52 -7.43
CA PRO A 9 -3.63 4.15 -7.78
C PRO A 9 -4.58 5.32 -7.54
N ILE A 10 -5.45 5.62 -8.53
CA ILE A 10 -6.39 6.75 -8.45
C ILE A 10 -7.76 6.31 -8.99
N HIS A 11 -8.78 6.40 -8.15
CA HIS A 11 -10.14 5.96 -8.43
C HIS A 11 -11.12 7.09 -8.72
N GLU A 12 -10.73 8.35 -8.47
CA GLU A 12 -11.57 9.54 -8.62
C GLU A 12 -10.77 10.71 -9.21
N TYR A 13 -11.47 11.74 -9.70
CA TYR A 13 -10.85 12.98 -10.12
C TYR A 13 -11.70 14.20 -9.72
N ASN A 14 -11.05 15.19 -9.14
CA ASN A 14 -11.58 16.50 -8.84
C ASN A 14 -10.42 17.50 -8.62
N SER A 15 -10.73 18.77 -8.32
CA SER A 15 -9.72 19.81 -8.13
C SER A 15 -8.82 19.58 -6.91
N GLU A 16 -9.30 18.90 -5.88
CA GLU A 16 -8.52 18.52 -4.69
C GLU A 16 -7.56 17.39 -5.04
N VAL A 17 -8.03 16.31 -5.67
CA VAL A 17 -7.19 15.21 -6.17
C VAL A 17 -6.05 15.74 -7.03
N LYS A 18 -6.32 16.71 -7.92
CA LYS A 18 -5.27 17.33 -8.73
C LYS A 18 -4.16 17.98 -7.88
N LYS A 19 -4.52 18.67 -6.79
CA LYS A 19 -3.54 19.31 -5.89
C LYS A 19 -2.75 18.27 -5.12
N LEU A 20 -3.42 17.26 -4.57
CA LEU A 20 -2.83 16.18 -3.79
C LEU A 20 -1.87 15.37 -4.66
N LEU A 21 -2.32 14.91 -5.82
CA LEU A 21 -1.49 14.17 -6.78
C LEU A 21 -0.26 14.97 -7.22
N THR A 22 -0.40 16.29 -7.42
CA THR A 22 0.75 17.15 -7.75
C THR A 22 1.80 17.11 -6.62
N ARG A 23 1.38 17.08 -5.38
CA ARG A 23 2.24 17.02 -4.20
C ARG A 23 2.89 15.64 -4.10
N ALA A 24 2.12 14.57 -4.23
CA ALA A 24 2.61 13.20 -4.25
C ALA A 24 3.68 12.99 -5.33
N ILE A 25 3.42 13.40 -6.58
CA ILE A 25 4.39 13.30 -7.70
C ILE A 25 5.68 14.08 -7.39
N LYS A 26 5.58 15.27 -6.80
CA LYS A 26 6.75 16.09 -6.44
C LYS A 26 7.61 15.48 -5.34
N SER A 27 7.05 14.65 -4.47
CA SER A 27 7.79 13.95 -3.42
C SER A 27 8.64 12.79 -3.97
N VAL A 28 8.33 12.31 -5.18
CA VAL A 28 9.10 11.25 -5.85
C VAL A 28 10.34 11.84 -6.51
N PRO A 29 11.56 11.36 -6.26
CA PRO A 29 12.76 11.83 -6.96
C PRO A 29 12.70 11.60 -8.46
N ASN A 30 13.41 12.44 -9.24
CA ASN A 30 13.26 12.49 -10.70
C ASN A 30 13.78 11.26 -11.47
N ASP A 31 14.56 10.42 -10.86
CA ASP A 31 15.16 9.22 -11.45
C ASP A 31 14.28 7.95 -11.32
N TYR A 32 13.12 8.04 -10.64
CA TYR A 32 12.15 6.95 -10.53
C TYR A 32 11.01 7.12 -11.54
N PHE A 33 10.59 6.01 -12.15
CA PHE A 33 9.45 5.99 -13.07
C PHE A 33 8.13 5.92 -12.29
N ILE A 34 7.11 6.66 -12.71
CA ILE A 34 5.80 6.72 -12.06
C ILE A 34 4.74 6.14 -13.00
N PHE A 35 3.96 5.21 -12.49
CA PHE A 35 2.74 4.70 -13.12
C PHE A 35 1.52 5.24 -12.37
N ILE A 36 0.70 6.04 -13.05
CA ILE A 36 -0.61 6.44 -12.56
C ILE A 36 -1.61 5.41 -13.05
N SER A 37 -2.17 4.63 -12.13
CA SER A 37 -3.17 3.62 -12.42
C SER A 37 -4.56 4.15 -12.15
N THR A 38 -5.41 4.19 -13.19
CA THR A 38 -6.75 4.76 -13.08
C THR A 38 -7.76 3.96 -13.92
N ILE A 39 -9.01 4.39 -13.92
CA ILE A 39 -10.10 3.83 -14.73
C ILE A 39 -10.28 4.63 -16.01
N GLY A 40 -10.81 3.96 -17.04
CA GLY A 40 -10.97 4.57 -18.38
C GLY A 40 -11.82 5.83 -18.41
N GLU A 41 -12.84 5.91 -17.56
CA GLU A 41 -13.79 7.03 -17.51
C GLU A 41 -13.14 8.39 -17.15
N ILE A 42 -12.06 8.36 -16.34
CA ILE A 42 -11.40 9.59 -15.87
C ILE A 42 -9.95 9.72 -16.39
N MET A 43 -9.48 8.83 -17.26
CA MET A 43 -8.11 8.82 -17.75
C MET A 43 -7.69 10.17 -18.36
N ASP A 44 -8.56 10.75 -19.19
CA ASP A 44 -8.24 12.00 -19.90
C ASP A 44 -8.02 13.18 -18.95
N GLU A 45 -8.62 13.14 -17.77
CA GLU A 45 -8.46 14.17 -16.74
C GLU A 45 -7.04 14.20 -16.15
N PHE A 46 -6.25 13.13 -16.35
CA PHE A 46 -4.88 13.05 -15.84
C PHE A 46 -3.81 13.41 -16.87
N ARG A 47 -4.14 13.74 -18.12
CA ARG A 47 -3.12 14.04 -19.14
C ARG A 47 -2.15 15.14 -18.77
N TRP A 48 -2.55 16.09 -17.93
CA TRP A 48 -1.69 17.18 -17.44
C TRP A 48 -0.48 16.70 -16.63
N VAL A 49 -0.48 15.48 -16.09
CA VAL A 49 0.68 14.96 -15.35
C VAL A 49 1.87 14.71 -16.27
N LEU A 50 1.62 14.43 -17.55
CA LEU A 50 2.66 14.21 -18.55
C LEU A 50 3.47 15.49 -18.85
N ASP A 51 2.89 16.65 -18.55
CA ASP A 51 3.58 17.95 -18.65
C ASP A 51 4.47 18.23 -17.41
N LEU A 52 4.31 17.45 -16.34
CA LEU A 52 5.12 17.63 -15.13
C LEU A 52 6.48 16.95 -15.24
N ARG A 53 6.54 15.76 -15.86
CA ARG A 53 7.74 14.93 -15.94
C ARG A 53 7.65 13.93 -17.09
N ASP A 54 8.78 13.68 -17.77
CA ASP A 54 8.87 12.73 -18.89
C ASP A 54 8.79 11.25 -18.47
N ASN A 55 8.96 10.95 -17.19
CA ASN A 55 8.99 9.59 -16.65
C ASN A 55 7.68 9.22 -15.92
N ILE A 56 6.55 9.66 -16.45
CA ILE A 56 5.20 9.29 -15.98
C ILE A 56 4.47 8.56 -17.11
N GLU A 57 3.82 7.46 -16.76
CA GLU A 57 2.88 6.73 -17.62
C GLU A 57 1.50 6.65 -16.96
N ILE A 58 0.44 6.86 -17.74
CA ILE A 58 -0.93 6.65 -17.30
C ILE A 58 -1.38 5.29 -17.79
N THR A 59 -1.79 4.44 -16.87
CA THR A 59 -2.23 3.08 -17.12
C THR A 59 -3.70 2.92 -16.77
N VAL A 60 -4.47 2.34 -17.66
CA VAL A 60 -5.91 2.13 -17.46
C VAL A 60 -6.18 0.68 -17.03
N SER A 61 -6.99 0.52 -16.00
CA SER A 61 -7.53 -0.79 -15.65
C SER A 61 -8.56 -1.21 -16.71
N ASN A 62 -8.35 -2.40 -17.29
CA ASN A 62 -9.26 -2.98 -18.28
C ASN A 62 -10.46 -3.68 -17.64
N ASP A 63 -10.53 -3.75 -16.33
CA ASP A 63 -11.64 -4.40 -15.63
C ASP A 63 -12.80 -3.39 -15.55
N ASN A 64 -13.83 -3.65 -16.33
CA ASN A 64 -15.00 -2.77 -16.44
C ASN A 64 -15.51 -2.35 -15.05
N ASN A 65 -15.39 -1.08 -14.72
CA ASN A 65 -15.92 -0.41 -13.53
C ASN A 65 -15.35 -0.83 -12.15
N LYS A 66 -14.18 -1.45 -12.07
CA LYS A 66 -13.57 -1.72 -10.78
C LYS A 66 -12.48 -0.69 -10.47
N SER A 67 -12.89 0.34 -9.76
CA SER A 67 -12.02 1.40 -9.26
C SER A 67 -11.42 1.10 -7.88
N ASP A 68 -11.40 -0.18 -7.46
CA ASP A 68 -10.84 -0.53 -6.17
C ASP A 68 -9.30 -0.49 -6.18
N PHE A 69 -8.74 -0.17 -5.03
CA PHE A 69 -7.31 -0.03 -4.82
C PHE A 69 -6.51 -1.26 -5.29
N CYS A 70 -6.95 -2.46 -4.90
CA CYS A 70 -6.25 -3.70 -5.21
C CYS A 70 -6.17 -3.94 -6.73
N THR A 71 -7.26 -3.71 -7.44
CA THR A 71 -7.34 -3.86 -8.91
C THR A 71 -6.42 -2.85 -9.59
N LEU A 72 -6.43 -1.59 -9.16
CA LEU A 72 -5.58 -0.55 -9.74
C LEU A 72 -4.09 -0.84 -9.55
N VAL A 73 -3.67 -1.26 -8.35
CA VAL A 73 -2.28 -1.64 -8.07
C VAL A 73 -1.88 -2.88 -8.87
N ASN A 74 -2.68 -3.94 -8.81
CA ASN A 74 -2.36 -5.21 -9.48
C ASN A 74 -2.21 -5.05 -10.99
N ASN A 75 -3.05 -4.21 -11.61
CA ASN A 75 -3.02 -3.93 -13.05
C ASN A 75 -1.65 -3.43 -13.52
N VAL A 76 -0.99 -2.58 -12.74
CA VAL A 76 0.36 -2.10 -13.05
C VAL A 76 1.40 -3.16 -12.72
N VAL A 77 1.37 -3.71 -11.50
CA VAL A 77 2.41 -4.62 -11.00
C VAL A 77 2.56 -5.87 -11.87
N MET A 78 1.46 -6.37 -12.45
CA MET A 78 1.50 -7.50 -13.38
C MET A 78 2.30 -7.25 -14.65
N ARG A 79 2.58 -5.99 -15.00
CA ARG A 79 3.26 -5.57 -16.24
C ARG A 79 4.60 -4.88 -16.01
N LEU A 80 4.99 -4.65 -14.73
CA LEU A 80 6.25 -3.98 -14.41
C LEU A 80 7.46 -4.78 -14.89
N GLY A 81 8.39 -4.06 -15.52
CA GLY A 81 9.70 -4.59 -15.88
C GLY A 81 10.79 -4.38 -14.82
N THR A 82 10.55 -3.53 -13.82
CA THR A 82 11.48 -3.29 -12.70
C THR A 82 11.39 -4.40 -11.66
N LYS A 83 12.49 -4.67 -10.99
CA LYS A 83 12.57 -5.68 -9.93
C LYS A 83 11.77 -5.27 -8.68
N TRP A 84 11.70 -3.97 -8.42
CA TRP A 84 11.04 -3.40 -7.26
C TRP A 84 9.97 -2.40 -7.66
N PHE A 85 8.98 -2.22 -6.82
CA PHE A 85 8.02 -1.13 -6.94
C PHE A 85 7.63 -0.62 -5.56
N SER A 86 7.13 0.61 -5.53
CA SER A 86 6.54 1.21 -4.33
C SER A 86 5.15 1.71 -4.65
N ILE A 87 4.25 1.64 -3.66
CA ILE A 87 2.88 2.14 -3.78
C ILE A 87 2.81 3.47 -3.04
N LEU A 88 2.33 4.51 -3.71
CA LEU A 88 2.09 5.82 -3.12
C LEU A 88 0.62 6.19 -3.30
N GLU A 89 -0.09 6.43 -2.22
CA GLU A 89 -1.43 7.01 -2.30
C GLU A 89 -1.32 8.49 -2.73
N TYR A 90 -2.28 8.97 -3.52
CA TYR A 90 -2.17 10.29 -4.16
C TYR A 90 -2.28 11.46 -3.18
N ASP A 91 -2.68 11.20 -1.94
CA ASP A 91 -2.75 12.17 -0.83
C ASP A 91 -1.54 12.10 0.11
N ASP A 92 -0.61 11.16 -0.10
CA ASP A 92 0.60 10.98 0.69
C ASP A 92 1.86 11.54 0.02
N GLU A 93 2.96 11.63 0.79
CA GLU A 93 4.23 12.16 0.32
C GLU A 93 5.41 11.35 0.87
N TYR A 94 6.36 10.97 0.00
CA TYR A 94 7.63 10.46 0.50
C TYR A 94 8.45 11.54 1.19
N THR A 95 9.19 11.16 2.22
CA THR A 95 10.25 12.02 2.76
C THR A 95 11.47 12.01 1.83
N SER A 96 12.25 13.06 1.87
CA SER A 96 13.45 13.21 1.00
C SER A 96 14.52 12.15 1.22
N ILE A 97 14.49 11.46 2.37
CA ILE A 97 15.50 10.45 2.74
C ILE A 97 15.09 9.02 2.41
N TRP A 98 13.81 8.76 2.02
CA TRP A 98 13.28 7.42 1.93
C TRP A 98 14.06 6.54 0.95
N PHE A 99 14.14 6.96 -0.30
CA PHE A 99 14.71 6.10 -1.34
C PHE A 99 16.20 5.82 -1.13
N GLU A 100 16.98 6.79 -0.65
CA GLU A 100 18.39 6.56 -0.31
C GLU A 100 18.54 5.50 0.79
N ASN A 101 17.66 5.49 1.79
CA ASN A 101 17.73 4.53 2.88
C ASN A 101 17.23 3.15 2.46
N VAL A 102 16.10 3.06 1.76
CA VAL A 102 15.57 1.74 1.35
C VAL A 102 16.47 1.06 0.31
N GLU A 103 17.11 1.79 -0.60
CA GLU A 103 18.08 1.20 -1.53
C GLU A 103 19.28 0.59 -0.80
N LYS A 104 19.79 1.24 0.24
CA LYS A 104 20.84 0.65 1.11
C LYS A 104 20.36 -0.63 1.79
N GLU A 105 19.15 -0.62 2.33
CA GLU A 105 18.59 -1.83 2.97
C GLU A 105 18.37 -2.98 1.98
N ILE A 106 17.97 -2.70 0.74
CA ILE A 106 17.87 -3.71 -0.33
C ILE A 106 19.24 -4.36 -0.62
N GLU A 107 20.31 -3.56 -0.62
CA GLU A 107 21.67 -4.08 -0.81
C GLU A 107 22.14 -4.93 0.37
N PHE A 108 21.85 -4.50 1.61
CA PHE A 108 22.27 -5.20 2.83
C PHE A 108 21.42 -6.43 3.17
N LYS A 109 20.16 -6.46 2.74
CA LYS A 109 19.19 -7.51 3.05
C LYS A 109 18.55 -8.07 1.76
N PRO A 110 19.32 -8.74 0.90
CA PRO A 110 18.86 -9.17 -0.44
C PRO A 110 17.79 -10.27 -0.42
N ASP A 111 17.56 -10.89 0.74
CA ASP A 111 16.55 -11.93 0.99
C ASP A 111 15.19 -11.35 1.51
N VAL A 112 15.13 -10.05 1.75
CA VAL A 112 13.89 -9.38 2.13
C VAL A 112 13.05 -9.07 0.90
N SER A 113 11.76 -9.37 0.97
CA SER A 113 10.81 -9.19 -0.13
C SER A 113 10.02 -7.89 -0.02
N VAL A 114 9.88 -7.34 1.19
CA VAL A 114 9.12 -6.11 1.46
C VAL A 114 9.89 -5.25 2.44
N PHE A 115 10.08 -3.98 2.09
CA PHE A 115 10.62 -2.94 2.97
C PHE A 115 9.55 -1.90 3.24
N LEU A 116 9.15 -1.74 4.50
CA LEU A 116 8.17 -0.74 4.91
C LEU A 116 8.88 0.47 5.54
N PRO A 117 8.39 1.69 5.34
CA PRO A 117 8.86 2.85 6.09
C PRO A 117 8.30 2.85 7.52
N LEU A 118 8.94 3.58 8.43
CA LEU A 118 8.18 4.25 9.47
C LEU A 118 7.37 5.37 8.81
N GLU A 119 6.14 5.53 9.24
CA GLU A 119 5.25 6.56 8.70
C GLU A 119 5.02 7.65 9.75
N GLU A 120 5.04 8.89 9.31
CA GLU A 120 4.53 10.01 10.11
C GLU A 120 3.04 10.17 9.80
N LEU A 121 2.17 9.83 10.78
CA LEU A 121 0.73 9.94 10.65
C LEU A 121 0.31 11.39 10.89
N ILE A 122 -0.35 11.98 9.90
CA ILE A 122 -0.77 13.38 9.90
C ILE A 122 -2.28 13.44 9.69
N ASP A 123 -3.00 14.08 10.59
CA ASP A 123 -4.42 14.35 10.40
C ASP A 123 -4.64 15.26 9.18
N PHE A 124 -5.38 14.76 8.20
CA PHE A 124 -5.57 15.44 6.92
C PHE A 124 -6.24 16.82 7.07
N ASN A 125 -7.19 16.94 7.98
CA ASN A 125 -8.00 18.16 8.15
C ASN A 125 -7.27 19.25 8.93
N THR A 126 -6.48 18.85 9.93
CA THR A 126 -5.79 19.80 10.82
C THR A 126 -4.32 19.95 10.51
N ASN A 127 -3.77 19.10 9.66
CA ASN A 127 -2.33 19.02 9.34
C ASN A 127 -1.44 18.85 10.58
N LYS A 128 -1.96 18.14 11.61
CA LYS A 128 -1.24 17.89 12.85
C LYS A 128 -0.71 16.47 12.88
N PHE A 129 0.49 16.34 13.41
CA PHE A 129 1.06 15.04 13.74
C PHE A 129 0.17 14.31 14.76
N ILE A 130 -0.09 13.01 14.51
CA ILE A 130 -0.89 12.14 15.37
C ILE A 130 0.01 11.09 16.04
N GLY A 131 0.97 10.49 15.30
CA GLY A 131 1.80 9.42 15.78
C GLY A 131 2.66 8.83 14.67
N TYR A 132 3.26 7.68 14.95
CA TYR A 132 4.03 6.92 13.96
C TYR A 132 3.32 5.61 13.62
N GLY A 133 3.30 5.27 12.31
CA GLY A 133 2.92 3.96 11.81
C GLY A 133 4.13 3.03 11.69
N ASN A 134 3.89 1.74 11.74
CA ASN A 134 4.87 0.66 11.53
C ASN A 134 6.00 0.58 12.59
N GLU A 135 5.86 1.21 13.76
CA GLU A 135 6.92 1.20 14.77
C GLU A 135 6.99 -0.09 15.60
N ALA A 136 5.89 -0.84 15.69
CA ALA A 136 5.76 -2.01 16.57
C ALA A 136 6.88 -3.06 16.41
N PRO A 137 7.38 -3.41 15.20
CA PRO A 137 8.46 -4.40 15.04
C PRO A 137 9.81 -3.97 15.64
N TRP A 138 9.94 -2.71 16.03
CA TRP A 138 11.14 -2.20 16.72
C TRP A 138 11.08 -2.32 18.24
N ALA A 139 9.94 -2.73 18.79
CA ALA A 139 9.86 -3.05 20.22
C ALA A 139 10.46 -4.45 20.47
N THR A 140 11.33 -4.54 21.48
CA THR A 140 12.15 -5.74 21.79
C THR A 140 11.34 -6.98 22.18
N SER A 141 10.04 -6.85 22.43
CA SER A 141 9.14 -7.94 22.85
C SER A 141 8.07 -8.26 21.80
N PHE A 142 8.16 -7.68 20.61
CA PHE A 142 7.08 -7.74 19.63
C PHE A 142 7.38 -8.71 18.48
N SER A 143 8.62 -8.79 18.02
CA SER A 143 9.08 -9.65 16.94
C SER A 143 10.28 -10.46 17.39
N ASP A 144 10.40 -11.70 16.91
CA ASP A 144 11.56 -12.56 17.17
C ASP A 144 12.87 -11.95 16.66
N GLU A 145 12.80 -11.24 15.55
CA GLU A 145 13.92 -10.49 14.97
C GLU A 145 13.52 -9.01 14.83
N ILE A 146 14.24 -8.13 15.54
CA ILE A 146 13.93 -6.69 15.62
C ILE A 146 13.84 -6.08 14.21
N GLY A 147 12.75 -5.35 13.97
CA GLY A 147 12.46 -4.68 12.71
C GLY A 147 11.76 -5.58 11.68
N PHE A 148 11.61 -6.88 11.94
CA PHE A 148 10.88 -7.78 11.05
C PHE A 148 9.42 -7.96 11.48
N ILE A 149 8.55 -8.11 10.50
CA ILE A 149 7.16 -8.53 10.68
C ILE A 149 7.11 -10.01 10.31
N ASP A 150 6.83 -10.85 11.28
CA ASP A 150 6.64 -12.27 11.14
C ASP A 150 5.16 -12.70 11.36
N ASN A 151 4.89 -13.97 11.23
CA ASN A 151 3.52 -14.47 11.38
C ASN A 151 3.03 -14.43 12.83
N GLU A 152 3.93 -14.51 13.84
CA GLU A 152 3.57 -14.43 15.26
C GLU A 152 3.19 -13.00 15.64
N CYS A 153 3.94 -12.02 15.17
CA CYS A 153 3.63 -10.61 15.33
C CYS A 153 2.25 -10.26 14.74
N LEU A 154 1.91 -10.80 13.58
CA LEU A 154 0.60 -10.61 12.95
C LEU A 154 -0.57 -11.28 13.69
N GLN A 155 -0.32 -12.24 14.56
CA GLN A 155 -1.34 -12.80 15.44
C GLN A 155 -1.67 -11.91 16.65
N GLN A 156 -0.79 -10.96 16.96
CA GLN A 156 -0.93 -10.05 18.10
C GLN A 156 -1.38 -8.66 17.67
N TYR A 157 -1.01 -8.25 16.44
CA TYR A 157 -1.19 -6.90 15.94
C TYR A 157 -1.40 -6.90 14.43
N PHE A 158 -2.36 -6.14 13.93
CA PHE A 158 -2.73 -6.13 12.52
C PHE A 158 -2.68 -4.74 11.87
N ASP A 159 -2.41 -3.68 12.63
CA ASP A 159 -2.46 -2.30 12.16
C ASP A 159 -1.11 -1.88 11.58
N PHE A 160 -0.77 -2.49 10.44
CA PHE A 160 0.39 -2.12 9.63
C PHE A 160 -0.04 -1.40 8.36
N TYR A 161 0.70 -0.37 8.01
CA TYR A 161 0.51 0.38 6.77
C TYR A 161 1.49 -0.11 5.71
N LEU A 162 1.00 -0.28 4.49
CA LEU A 162 1.79 -0.79 3.37
C LEU A 162 2.01 0.28 2.28
N THR A 163 1.34 1.44 2.38
CA THR A 163 1.63 2.59 1.52
C THR A 163 3.08 3.06 1.75
N GLY A 164 3.73 3.61 0.74
CA GLY A 164 5.14 3.97 0.81
C GLY A 164 6.14 2.81 0.85
N GLY A 165 5.69 1.57 1.08
CA GLY A 165 6.55 0.38 1.09
C GLY A 165 7.17 0.08 -0.26
N VAL A 166 8.32 -0.62 -0.26
CA VAL A 166 9.01 -1.10 -1.47
C VAL A 166 8.94 -2.62 -1.51
N TYR A 167 8.45 -3.16 -2.62
CA TYR A 167 8.08 -4.55 -2.80
C TYR A 167 8.87 -5.20 -3.92
N ASN A 168 9.31 -6.43 -3.73
CA ASN A 168 9.83 -7.25 -4.81
C ASN A 168 8.68 -7.67 -5.74
N ALA A 169 8.75 -7.28 -7.02
CA ALA A 169 7.66 -7.47 -7.97
C ALA A 169 7.41 -8.96 -8.29
N ASP A 170 8.46 -9.79 -8.34
CA ASP A 170 8.32 -11.22 -8.59
C ASP A 170 7.69 -11.94 -7.41
N ASP A 171 8.12 -11.61 -6.19
CA ASP A 171 7.51 -12.16 -4.98
C ASP A 171 6.04 -11.74 -4.86
N TRP A 172 5.73 -10.47 -5.13
CA TRP A 172 4.34 -9.99 -5.13
C TRP A 172 3.45 -10.79 -6.09
N ARG A 173 3.90 -10.95 -7.33
CA ARG A 173 3.18 -11.74 -8.34
C ARG A 173 3.08 -13.22 -7.94
N GLY A 174 4.19 -13.80 -7.49
CA GLY A 174 4.28 -15.20 -7.07
C GLY A 174 3.38 -15.51 -5.86
N GLN A 175 3.13 -14.54 -4.98
CA GLN A 175 2.19 -14.67 -3.86
C GLN A 175 0.73 -14.40 -4.24
N GLY A 176 0.43 -14.09 -5.50
CA GLY A 176 -0.92 -13.89 -6.02
C GLY A 176 -1.50 -12.50 -5.79
N SER A 177 -0.64 -11.48 -5.63
CA SER A 177 -1.00 -10.06 -5.57
C SER A 177 -2.03 -9.69 -4.48
N LEU A 178 -2.61 -8.50 -4.48
CA LEU A 178 -3.70 -8.12 -3.57
C LEU A 178 -5.02 -8.78 -3.99
N LYS A 179 -5.93 -8.95 -3.04
CA LYS A 179 -7.24 -9.59 -3.26
C LYS A 179 -8.34 -8.53 -3.32
N PRO A 180 -8.91 -8.22 -4.51
CA PRO A 180 -9.92 -7.18 -4.65
C PRO A 180 -11.22 -7.41 -3.87
N SER A 181 -11.51 -8.65 -3.48
CA SER A 181 -12.67 -9.01 -2.66
C SER A 181 -12.53 -8.63 -1.18
N ILE A 182 -11.30 -8.32 -0.72
CA ILE A 182 -11.02 -7.90 0.66
C ILE A 182 -10.87 -6.37 0.62
N LYS A 183 -11.60 -5.64 1.47
CA LYS A 183 -11.68 -4.18 1.39
C LYS A 183 -11.02 -3.46 2.56
N LEU A 184 -11.25 -3.91 3.79
CA LEU A 184 -10.71 -3.26 4.99
C LEU A 184 -9.33 -3.81 5.37
N THR A 185 -9.11 -5.10 5.14
CA THR A 185 -7.95 -5.84 5.65
C THR A 185 -7.11 -6.47 4.55
N PHE A 186 -7.18 -5.97 3.31
CA PHE A 186 -6.40 -6.52 2.20
C PHE A 186 -4.87 -6.43 2.45
N TRP A 187 -4.41 -5.41 3.18
CA TRP A 187 -3.02 -5.29 3.61
C TRP A 187 -2.64 -6.38 4.61
N TYR A 188 -3.48 -6.60 5.59
CA TYR A 188 -3.26 -7.61 6.63
C TYR A 188 -3.27 -9.02 6.03
N GLU A 189 -4.24 -9.35 5.16
CA GLU A 189 -4.26 -10.63 4.44
C GLU A 189 -2.99 -10.82 3.60
N PHE A 190 -2.52 -9.79 2.94
CA PHE A 190 -1.28 -9.86 2.16
C PHE A 190 -0.07 -10.16 3.05
N LEU A 191 0.08 -9.47 4.17
CA LEU A 191 1.17 -9.72 5.13
C LEU A 191 1.12 -11.14 5.70
N LEU A 192 -0.05 -11.61 6.13
CA LEU A 192 -0.23 -12.98 6.61
C LEU A 192 0.21 -14.01 5.58
N ARG A 193 -0.18 -13.82 4.34
CA ARG A 193 0.13 -14.74 3.24
C ARG A 193 1.61 -14.74 2.87
N ILE A 194 2.22 -13.58 2.77
CA ILE A 194 3.63 -13.46 2.37
C ILE A 194 4.56 -13.99 3.48
N THR A 195 4.30 -13.67 4.74
CA THR A 195 5.09 -14.16 5.87
C THR A 195 4.91 -15.66 6.09
N LYS A 196 3.69 -16.20 5.96
CA LYS A 196 3.42 -17.64 6.05
C LYS A 196 4.15 -18.43 4.96
N ASN A 197 4.36 -17.84 3.80
CA ASN A 197 5.12 -18.44 2.70
C ASN A 197 6.64 -18.19 2.81
N GLY A 198 7.12 -17.79 3.99
CA GLY A 198 8.54 -17.64 4.29
C GLY A 198 9.22 -16.41 3.67
N LYS A 199 8.44 -15.46 3.17
CA LYS A 199 8.99 -14.20 2.68
C LYS A 199 9.20 -13.23 3.83
N LYS A 200 10.32 -12.50 3.79
CA LYS A 200 10.68 -11.55 4.85
C LYS A 200 10.10 -10.16 4.57
N VAL A 201 9.56 -9.57 5.62
CA VAL A 201 9.05 -8.19 5.65
C VAL A 201 9.86 -7.43 6.70
N TYR A 202 10.49 -6.34 6.30
CA TYR A 202 11.35 -5.55 7.18
C TYR A 202 10.89 -4.09 7.22
N VAL A 203 10.79 -3.53 8.42
CA VAL A 203 10.52 -2.12 8.62
C VAL A 203 11.85 -1.36 8.72
N VAL A 204 12.11 -0.48 7.79
CA VAL A 204 13.29 0.37 7.79
C VAL A 204 13.12 1.43 8.89
N PRO A 205 14.10 1.61 9.83
CA PRO A 205 13.98 2.55 10.96
C PRO A 205 14.17 4.01 10.52
N LYS A 206 13.44 4.41 9.50
CA LYS A 206 13.46 5.77 8.96
C LYS A 206 12.04 6.20 8.60
N VAL A 207 11.69 7.42 8.96
CA VAL A 207 10.44 8.01 8.48
C VAL A 207 10.56 8.22 6.98
N GLY A 208 9.86 7.35 6.24
CA GLY A 208 9.92 7.32 4.78
C GLY A 208 8.70 7.93 4.11
N LEU A 209 7.60 8.08 4.85
CA LEU A 209 6.32 8.55 4.33
C LEU A 209 5.66 9.54 5.32
N ASN A 210 5.10 10.60 4.80
CA ASN A 210 4.08 11.42 5.44
C ASN A 210 2.72 10.88 5.00
N HIS A 211 2.04 10.19 5.90
CA HIS A 211 0.75 9.55 5.63
C HIS A 211 -0.38 10.41 6.18
N TYR A 212 -1.22 10.93 5.30
CA TYR A 212 -2.34 11.80 5.63
C TYR A 212 -3.60 10.97 5.86
N VAL A 213 -3.96 10.78 7.13
CA VAL A 213 -5.10 9.94 7.55
C VAL A 213 -6.37 10.78 7.81
N ASP A 214 -7.50 10.08 7.93
CA ASP A 214 -8.82 10.66 8.25
C ASP A 214 -9.36 11.67 7.21
N ARG A 215 -8.98 11.49 5.94
CA ARG A 215 -9.60 12.23 4.83
C ARG A 215 -11.00 11.70 4.56
N GLU A 216 -12.00 12.56 4.71
CA GLU A 216 -13.37 12.23 4.35
C GLU A 216 -13.51 11.88 2.86
N ASN A 217 -14.33 10.88 2.57
CA ASN A 217 -14.56 10.34 1.22
C ASN A 217 -13.30 9.76 0.55
N SER A 218 -12.23 9.48 1.28
CA SER A 218 -11.17 8.62 0.78
C SER A 218 -11.73 7.22 0.46
N LEU A 219 -11.03 6.44 -0.37
CA LEU A 219 -11.48 5.08 -0.69
C LEU A 219 -11.60 4.21 0.57
N TYR A 220 -10.68 4.38 1.52
CA TYR A 220 -10.73 3.66 2.79
C TYR A 220 -11.90 4.11 3.68
N ASP A 221 -12.22 5.41 3.71
CA ASP A 221 -13.41 5.93 4.40
C ASP A 221 -14.71 5.36 3.79
N ILE A 222 -14.77 5.25 2.46
CA ILE A 222 -15.89 4.59 1.77
C ILE A 222 -15.98 3.12 2.17
N TYR A 223 -14.85 2.40 2.22
CA TYR A 223 -14.84 0.99 2.66
C TYR A 223 -15.31 0.84 4.11
N ARG A 224 -14.85 1.69 5.03
CA ARG A 224 -15.32 1.69 6.43
C ARG A 224 -16.82 1.95 6.57
N LYS A 225 -17.42 2.70 5.65
CA LYS A 225 -18.87 2.96 5.64
C LYS A 225 -19.70 1.84 5.01
N THR A 226 -19.15 1.08 4.08
CA THR A 226 -19.86 0.11 3.24
C THR A 226 -19.57 -1.35 3.55
N VAL A 227 -18.41 -1.66 4.15
CA VAL A 227 -18.00 -3.02 4.49
C VAL A 227 -18.23 -3.29 5.97
N ASP A 228 -18.68 -4.51 6.32
CA ASP A 228 -18.87 -4.92 7.70
C ASP A 228 -17.51 -5.03 8.42
N GLU A 229 -17.40 -4.41 9.60
CA GLU A 229 -16.21 -4.48 10.46
C GLU A 229 -15.82 -5.92 10.86
N LYS A 230 -16.76 -6.87 10.75
CA LYS A 230 -16.49 -8.30 10.91
C LYS A 230 -15.42 -8.82 9.94
N GLU A 231 -15.14 -8.15 8.82
CA GLU A 231 -14.03 -8.52 7.96
C GLU A 231 -12.70 -8.51 8.72
N SER A 232 -12.42 -7.41 9.46
CA SER A 232 -11.17 -7.28 10.23
C SER A 232 -11.08 -8.31 11.36
N GLN A 233 -12.15 -8.46 12.14
CA GLN A 233 -12.19 -9.44 13.21
C GLN A 233 -11.99 -10.87 12.68
N TRP A 234 -12.62 -11.20 11.59
CA TRP A 234 -12.57 -12.52 10.98
C TRP A 234 -11.16 -12.90 10.53
N TRP A 235 -10.46 -12.01 9.81
CA TRP A 235 -9.07 -12.26 9.39
C TRP A 235 -8.12 -12.38 10.58
N PHE A 236 -8.30 -11.54 11.60
CA PHE A 236 -7.50 -11.60 12.83
C PHE A 236 -7.70 -12.91 13.59
N GLU A 237 -8.95 -13.37 13.76
CA GLU A 237 -9.25 -14.67 14.39
C GLU A 237 -8.66 -15.86 13.62
N LEU A 238 -8.62 -15.77 12.28
CA LEU A 238 -8.03 -16.79 11.44
C LEU A 238 -6.51 -16.83 11.57
N ALA A 239 -5.87 -15.68 11.66
CA ALA A 239 -4.43 -15.59 11.90
C ALA A 239 -4.05 -16.26 13.21
N GLN A 240 -4.81 -16.00 14.29
CA GLN A 240 -4.62 -16.63 15.60
C GLN A 240 -4.80 -18.16 15.58
N LYS A 241 -5.61 -18.67 14.67
CA LYS A 241 -5.85 -20.11 14.48
C LYS A 241 -4.94 -20.72 13.39
N GLU A 242 -4.07 -19.93 12.77
CA GLU A 242 -3.23 -20.31 11.64
C GLU A 242 -3.99 -20.95 10.45
N CYS A 243 -5.26 -20.57 10.26
CA CYS A 243 -6.16 -21.17 9.27
C CYS A 243 -6.49 -20.26 8.08
N PHE A 244 -5.95 -19.05 8.01
CA PHE A 244 -6.37 -18.04 7.03
C PHE A 244 -6.22 -18.47 5.57
N TYR A 245 -5.27 -19.32 5.22
CA TYR A 245 -5.04 -19.80 3.84
C TYR A 245 -6.07 -20.83 3.36
N LEU A 246 -6.91 -21.35 4.26
CA LEU A 246 -8.00 -22.29 3.94
C LEU A 246 -9.31 -21.58 3.61
N GLN A 247 -9.33 -20.26 3.68
CA GLN A 247 -10.54 -19.46 3.55
C GLN A 247 -10.95 -19.17 2.10
N ASP A 248 -12.23 -18.94 1.91
CA ASP A 248 -12.75 -18.37 0.67
C ASP A 248 -12.32 -16.90 0.55
N ARG A 249 -11.30 -16.68 -0.25
CA ARG A 249 -10.71 -15.36 -0.47
C ARG A 249 -11.55 -14.46 -1.38
N ASN A 250 -12.66 -14.96 -1.88
CA ASN A 250 -13.59 -14.19 -2.71
C ASN A 250 -14.79 -13.65 -1.91
N LYS A 251 -14.88 -13.99 -0.62
CA LYS A 251 -15.97 -13.54 0.23
C LYS A 251 -15.82 -12.04 0.53
N VAL A 252 -16.83 -11.26 0.17
CA VAL A 252 -16.95 -9.84 0.50
C VAL A 252 -17.90 -9.67 1.67
N TYR A 253 -17.51 -8.85 2.65
CA TYR A 253 -18.33 -8.51 3.81
C TYR A 253 -18.99 -7.16 3.56
N GLU A 254 -20.20 -7.18 3.00
CA GLU A 254 -21.00 -5.97 2.81
C GLU A 254 -21.91 -5.74 4.02
N LYS A 255 -22.09 -4.48 4.40
CA LYS A 255 -23.11 -4.12 5.40
C LYS A 255 -24.48 -4.43 4.81
N GLY A 256 -25.26 -5.27 5.47
CA GLY A 256 -26.66 -5.49 5.11
C GLY A 256 -27.45 -4.19 5.21
N ASP A 257 -28.39 -3.99 4.29
CA ASP A 257 -29.34 -2.89 4.36
C ASP A 257 -30.25 -3.10 5.60
N GLY A 258 -29.89 -2.49 6.71
CA GLY A 258 -30.73 -2.36 7.89
C GLY A 258 -30.50 -3.41 8.98
N GLU A 259 -29.75 -3.08 9.97
CA GLU A 259 -29.96 -3.36 11.41
C GLU A 259 -29.70 -2.07 12.20
#